data_a9eb78f889710a301ba604cdab910bff
#
_entry.id   a9eb78f889710a301ba604cdab910bff
#
_cell.length_a   1.000
_cell.length_b   1.000
_cell.length_c   1.000
_cell.angle_alpha   90.00
_cell.angle_beta   90.00
_cell.angle_gamma   90.00
#
_symmetry.space_group_name_H-M   'P 1'
#
loop_
_entity.id
_entity.type
_entity.pdbx_description
1 polymer ?
#
loop_
_entity_poly.entity_id
_entity_poly.type
_entity_poly.pdbx_seq_one_letter_code
_entity_poly.pdbx_strand_id
1 'polypeptide(L)'
;MANQIPKTFIIGISVTIGILLIIYLFTKLPSGGESGTVENNSNTVVFDSADKCATCHRRVSPDIVNQFAESTMAKAGVKCTDCHVVNKSNPLGKEHEGFFITISPTPKQCAKCHPSEARQFNHSRHGAPAWMALTGFEDFSKEQKEFVNQNIPEANRGPNGIITATRNSLFDIEGPSVTPAACQSCHSIGKPNADGSIGNCNKCHLRHEFSLAQVRKPEICGQCHLGPDHPQMEIYDESAHGVMYQTQGEKWNWNQKPGRLTTQDMPAPTCATCHMSGFGNQGTTHDVGHRLSKFLFAAVTTNRPNYVNGREAMKSICSNCHSPKFVDNLYSKADSVTSFVNKRVKEASDIIEGLVKDGIITKKPFASQISFDAFDLWHYYGRSAKFAAYMQGPDYVQWHGIYPLLKQLNKVKEDAKKLRDEHRKGVR
;
A
#
# COMPACT_ATOMS: atom_id res chain seq x y z
N MET A 1 -12.59 37.38 -65.63
CA MET A 1 -12.44 35.96 -65.45
C MET A 1 -11.53 35.72 -64.24
N ALA A 2 -12.11 35.38 -63.13
CA ALA A 2 -11.34 35.10 -61.91
C ALA A 2 -10.96 33.62 -61.90
N ASN A 3 -9.66 33.31 -62.01
CA ASN A 3 -9.13 31.95 -61.94
C ASN A 3 -9.31 31.41 -60.53
N GLN A 4 -10.24 30.50 -60.29
CA GLN A 4 -10.38 29.79 -59.03
C GLN A 4 -9.29 28.68 -58.97
N ILE A 5 -8.42 28.83 -57.96
CA ILE A 5 -7.44 27.76 -57.66
C ILE A 5 -8.18 26.51 -57.13
N PRO A 6 -7.91 25.32 -57.66
CA PRO A 6 -8.59 24.12 -57.20
C PRO A 6 -8.35 23.83 -55.73
N LYS A 7 -9.41 23.55 -54.97
CA LYS A 7 -9.32 23.21 -53.51
C LYS A 7 -8.34 22.10 -53.19
N THR A 8 -8.15 21.15 -54.10
CA THR A 8 -7.15 20.08 -54.00
C THR A 8 -5.70 20.59 -53.97
N PHE A 9 -5.41 21.71 -54.65
CA PHE A 9 -4.08 22.31 -54.68
C PHE A 9 -3.74 23.02 -53.32
N ILE A 10 -4.75 23.65 -52.70
CA ILE A 10 -4.62 24.29 -51.39
C ILE A 10 -4.40 23.27 -50.29
N ILE A 11 -5.12 22.12 -50.30
CA ILE A 11 -4.97 21.03 -49.35
C ILE A 11 -3.59 20.39 -49.46
N GLY A 12 -3.09 20.16 -50.69
CA GLY A 12 -1.73 19.61 -50.92
C GLY A 12 -0.62 20.51 -50.31
N ILE A 13 -0.71 21.81 -50.54
CA ILE A 13 0.27 22.80 -49.99
C ILE A 13 0.20 22.84 -48.46
N SER A 14 -0.97 22.79 -47.84
CA SER A 14 -1.13 22.78 -46.38
C SER A 14 -0.56 21.52 -45.74
N VAL A 15 -0.74 20.37 -46.35
CA VAL A 15 -0.16 19.08 -45.85
C VAL A 15 1.37 19.08 -45.97
N THR A 16 1.91 19.61 -47.09
CA THR A 16 3.35 19.66 -47.30
C THR A 16 4.03 20.65 -46.34
N ILE A 17 3.42 21.80 -46.06
CA ILE A 17 3.91 22.75 -45.06
C ILE A 17 3.85 22.15 -43.66
N GLY A 18 2.77 21.43 -43.32
CA GLY A 18 2.64 20.73 -42.06
C GLY A 18 3.75 19.69 -41.83
N ILE A 19 4.05 18.87 -42.84
CA ILE A 19 5.13 17.87 -42.79
C ILE A 19 6.51 18.53 -42.67
N LEU A 20 6.76 19.59 -43.42
CA LEU A 20 8.01 20.34 -43.32
C LEU A 20 8.19 21.02 -41.96
N LEU A 21 7.11 21.50 -41.33
CA LEU A 21 7.13 22.08 -39.99
C LEU A 21 7.42 21.01 -38.95
N ILE A 22 6.84 19.83 -39.08
CA ILE A 22 7.13 18.67 -38.21
C ILE A 22 8.58 18.23 -38.35
N ILE A 23 9.09 18.10 -39.57
CA ILE A 23 10.50 17.75 -39.81
C ILE A 23 11.43 18.83 -39.24
N TYR A 24 11.11 20.13 -39.42
CA TYR A 24 11.88 21.22 -38.85
C TYR A 24 11.88 21.22 -37.33
N LEU A 25 10.76 20.90 -36.68
CA LEU A 25 10.67 20.74 -35.24
C LEU A 25 11.50 19.57 -34.73
N PHE A 26 11.50 18.44 -35.44
CA PHE A 26 12.32 17.28 -35.07
C PHE A 26 13.83 17.50 -35.34
N THR A 27 14.21 18.31 -36.32
CA THR A 27 15.63 18.65 -36.58
C THR A 27 16.17 19.73 -35.62
N LYS A 28 15.28 20.46 -34.94
CA LYS A 28 15.62 21.46 -33.92
C LYS A 28 15.51 20.92 -32.47
N LEU A 29 15.11 19.66 -32.29
CA LEU A 29 15.34 19.02 -30.99
C LEU A 29 16.86 18.97 -30.79
N PRO A 30 17.41 19.56 -29.73
CA PRO A 30 18.81 19.45 -29.46
C PRO A 30 19.13 17.96 -29.36
N SER A 31 20.03 17.47 -30.18
CA SER A 31 20.74 16.21 -29.96
C SER A 31 21.62 16.43 -28.72
N GLY A 32 20.97 16.54 -27.59
CA GLY A 32 21.59 16.66 -26.28
C GLY A 32 22.06 15.31 -25.81
N GLY A 33 23.07 14.80 -26.47
CA GLY A 33 24.11 14.04 -25.86
C GLY A 33 25.07 15.04 -25.18
N GLU A 34 24.60 15.85 -24.25
CA GLU A 34 25.45 16.34 -23.21
C GLU A 34 25.85 15.13 -22.39
N SER A 35 27.05 14.67 -22.59
CA SER A 35 27.84 13.97 -21.60
C SER A 35 27.79 14.84 -20.34
N GLY A 36 26.75 14.63 -19.52
CA GLY A 36 26.69 15.19 -18.20
C GLY A 36 27.96 14.73 -17.52
N THR A 37 28.84 15.66 -17.25
CA THR A 37 29.86 15.48 -16.24
C THR A 37 29.11 15.06 -15.00
N VAL A 38 29.18 13.76 -14.66
CA VAL A 38 28.70 13.24 -13.39
C VAL A 38 29.46 14.06 -12.35
N GLU A 39 28.79 15.04 -11.74
CA GLU A 39 29.30 15.67 -10.55
C GLU A 39 29.63 14.52 -9.60
N ASN A 40 30.90 14.43 -9.26
CA ASN A 40 31.44 13.44 -8.37
C ASN A 40 30.80 13.71 -7.00
N ASN A 41 29.64 13.09 -6.76
CA ASN A 41 28.90 13.24 -5.53
C ASN A 41 29.80 12.60 -4.46
N SER A 42 30.44 13.42 -3.64
CA SER A 42 31.43 13.05 -2.61
C SER A 42 30.89 12.06 -1.56
N ASN A 43 29.67 11.58 -1.77
CA ASN A 43 28.93 10.67 -0.89
C ASN A 43 28.79 9.22 -1.43
N THR A 44 29.35 8.90 -2.62
CA THR A 44 29.25 7.55 -3.18
C THR A 44 30.41 6.69 -2.65
N VAL A 45 30.07 5.48 -2.16
CA VAL A 45 31.09 4.53 -1.68
C VAL A 45 31.79 3.90 -2.88
N VAL A 46 33.11 3.99 -2.91
CA VAL A 46 33.93 3.27 -3.88
C VAL A 46 34.28 1.90 -3.30
N PHE A 47 33.80 0.83 -3.93
CA PHE A 47 34.15 -0.53 -3.52
C PHE A 47 35.60 -0.84 -3.95
N ASP A 48 36.33 -1.51 -3.03
CA ASP A 48 37.66 -2.02 -3.30
C ASP A 48 37.63 -2.98 -4.50
N SER A 49 38.69 -2.96 -5.32
CA SER A 49 38.90 -3.92 -6.39
C SER A 49 39.03 -5.38 -5.89
N ALA A 50 39.31 -5.57 -4.59
CA ALA A 50 39.27 -6.86 -3.93
C ALA A 50 37.85 -7.37 -3.64
N ASP A 51 36.82 -6.52 -3.71
CA ASP A 51 35.42 -6.97 -3.60
C ASP A 51 35.01 -7.71 -4.89
N LYS A 52 35.06 -9.04 -4.82
CA LYS A 52 34.72 -9.92 -5.95
C LYS A 52 33.30 -9.70 -6.47
N CYS A 53 32.34 -9.47 -5.55
CA CYS A 53 30.94 -9.26 -5.90
C CYS A 53 30.78 -7.97 -6.71
N ALA A 54 31.25 -6.85 -6.16
CA ALA A 54 31.14 -5.55 -6.81
C ALA A 54 31.94 -5.53 -8.14
N THR A 55 33.10 -6.14 -8.19
CA THR A 55 33.97 -6.18 -9.41
C THR A 55 33.25 -6.93 -10.54
N CYS A 56 32.65 -8.08 -10.27
CA CYS A 56 31.89 -8.83 -11.28
C CYS A 56 30.60 -8.12 -11.66
N HIS A 57 29.79 -7.71 -10.66
CA HIS A 57 28.47 -7.12 -10.89
C HIS A 57 28.51 -5.74 -11.56
N ARG A 58 29.59 -4.95 -11.43
CA ARG A 58 29.79 -3.73 -12.24
C ARG A 58 29.77 -4.00 -13.74
N ARG A 59 30.14 -5.21 -14.16
CA ARG A 59 30.16 -5.60 -15.56
C ARG A 59 28.85 -6.22 -16.02
N VAL A 60 28.19 -7.02 -15.19
CA VAL A 60 27.00 -7.80 -15.59
C VAL A 60 25.67 -7.20 -15.12
N SER A 61 25.68 -6.37 -14.06
CA SER A 61 24.52 -5.71 -13.48
C SER A 61 24.92 -4.41 -12.78
N PRO A 62 25.45 -3.40 -13.52
CA PRO A 62 26.08 -2.21 -12.96
C PRO A 62 25.17 -1.43 -12.00
N ASP A 63 23.87 -1.35 -12.29
CA ASP A 63 22.92 -0.57 -11.50
C ASP A 63 22.78 -1.07 -10.07
N ILE A 64 22.93 -2.38 -9.84
CA ILE A 64 22.90 -2.95 -8.49
C ILE A 64 24.04 -2.37 -7.65
N VAL A 65 25.25 -2.29 -8.23
CA VAL A 65 26.43 -1.77 -7.54
C VAL A 65 26.34 -0.26 -7.35
N ASN A 66 25.88 0.46 -8.36
CA ASN A 66 25.73 1.92 -8.33
C ASN A 66 24.71 2.34 -7.27
N GLN A 67 23.50 1.75 -7.28
CA GLN A 67 22.46 2.03 -6.30
C GLN A 67 22.91 1.70 -4.87
N PHE A 68 23.58 0.55 -4.69
CA PHE A 68 24.07 0.20 -3.36
C PHE A 68 25.16 1.14 -2.87
N ALA A 69 26.08 1.58 -3.76
CA ALA A 69 27.14 2.53 -3.41
C ALA A 69 26.62 3.86 -2.85
N GLU A 70 25.45 4.28 -3.27
CA GLU A 70 24.78 5.51 -2.78
C GLU A 70 24.02 5.30 -1.46
N SER A 71 23.75 4.05 -1.10
CA SER A 71 22.93 3.72 0.06
C SER A 71 23.58 4.10 1.39
N THR A 72 22.73 4.34 2.40
CA THR A 72 23.20 4.55 3.78
C THR A 72 23.84 3.30 4.36
N MET A 73 23.48 2.11 3.89
CA MET A 73 24.05 0.84 4.33
C MET A 73 25.50 0.71 3.85
N ALA A 74 25.79 0.99 2.57
CA ALA A 74 27.16 0.98 2.06
C ALA A 74 28.02 2.00 2.79
N LYS A 75 27.51 3.21 3.04
CA LYS A 75 28.20 4.25 3.83
C LYS A 75 28.48 3.83 5.27
N ALA A 76 27.66 2.92 5.83
CA ALA A 76 27.87 2.32 7.15
C ALA A 76 28.81 1.08 7.11
N GLY A 77 29.40 0.75 5.95
CA GLY A 77 30.34 -0.36 5.80
C GLY A 77 29.70 -1.73 5.58
N VAL A 78 28.38 -1.79 5.33
CA VAL A 78 27.68 -3.04 4.98
C VAL A 78 28.16 -3.52 3.60
N LYS A 79 28.34 -4.82 3.45
CA LYS A 79 28.81 -5.46 2.21
C LYS A 79 27.72 -6.31 1.58
N CYS A 80 27.85 -6.62 0.30
CA CYS A 80 26.97 -7.54 -0.41
C CYS A 80 26.81 -8.88 0.33
N THR A 81 27.91 -9.38 0.90
CA THR A 81 27.98 -10.64 1.66
C THR A 81 27.14 -10.64 2.92
N ASP A 82 26.96 -9.50 3.59
CA ASP A 82 26.20 -9.41 4.86
C ASP A 82 24.71 -9.73 4.68
N CYS A 83 24.18 -9.39 3.49
CA CYS A 83 22.80 -9.66 3.12
C CYS A 83 22.65 -10.97 2.35
N HIS A 84 23.54 -11.25 1.42
CA HIS A 84 23.36 -12.33 0.44
C HIS A 84 23.98 -13.66 0.87
N VAL A 85 25.09 -13.69 1.60
CA VAL A 85 25.69 -14.96 2.03
C VAL A 85 24.87 -15.59 3.14
N VAL A 86 24.53 -16.86 2.94
CA VAL A 86 23.73 -17.66 3.86
C VAL A 86 24.41 -18.99 4.15
N ASN A 87 23.96 -19.68 5.19
CA ASN A 87 24.45 -21.00 5.52
C ASN A 87 24.06 -22.03 4.44
N LYS A 88 24.89 -23.05 4.19
CA LYS A 88 24.59 -24.13 3.22
C LYS A 88 23.27 -24.86 3.52
N SER A 89 22.83 -24.87 4.78
CA SER A 89 21.53 -25.42 5.19
C SER A 89 20.34 -24.51 4.90
N ASN A 90 20.53 -23.27 4.42
CA ASN A 90 19.43 -22.37 4.11
C ASN A 90 18.67 -22.86 2.87
N PRO A 91 17.35 -23.12 2.95
CA PRO A 91 16.59 -23.67 1.83
C PRO A 91 16.47 -22.69 0.63
N LEU A 92 16.76 -21.40 0.81
CA LEU A 92 16.79 -20.38 -0.24
C LEU A 92 18.19 -20.17 -0.82
N GLY A 93 19.19 -20.89 -0.30
CA GLY A 93 20.59 -20.75 -0.70
C GLY A 93 20.90 -21.45 -2.02
N LYS A 94 21.78 -20.84 -2.78
CA LYS A 94 22.35 -21.40 -4.04
C LYS A 94 23.84 -21.14 -4.09
N GLU A 95 24.59 -22.05 -4.68
CA GLU A 95 26.01 -21.82 -4.95
C GLU A 95 26.19 -20.76 -6.05
N HIS A 96 27.10 -19.84 -5.83
CA HIS A 96 27.43 -18.76 -6.76
C HIS A 96 28.86 -18.29 -6.50
N GLU A 97 29.77 -18.51 -7.46
CA GLU A 97 31.16 -18.03 -7.47
C GLU A 97 31.92 -18.33 -6.15
N GLY A 98 31.74 -19.55 -5.61
CA GLY A 98 32.38 -20.00 -4.38
C GLY A 98 31.71 -19.54 -3.09
N PHE A 99 30.58 -18.89 -3.18
CA PHE A 99 29.71 -18.53 -2.05
C PHE A 99 28.40 -19.29 -2.10
N PHE A 100 27.75 -19.45 -0.94
CA PHE A 100 26.38 -19.91 -0.87
C PHE A 100 25.48 -18.73 -0.53
N ILE A 101 24.67 -18.28 -1.51
CA ILE A 101 23.93 -17.03 -1.44
C ILE A 101 22.42 -17.22 -1.58
N THR A 102 21.64 -16.32 -0.98
CA THR A 102 20.24 -16.10 -1.36
C THR A 102 20.15 -14.91 -2.31
N ILE A 103 19.42 -15.09 -3.43
CA ILE A 103 19.21 -14.01 -4.41
C ILE A 103 18.34 -12.90 -3.80
N SER A 104 17.35 -13.29 -3.00
CA SER A 104 16.44 -12.35 -2.31
C SER A 104 16.57 -12.51 -0.80
N PRO A 105 17.33 -11.64 -0.12
CA PRO A 105 17.39 -11.63 1.34
C PRO A 105 16.01 -11.52 1.96
N THR A 106 15.76 -12.32 2.99
CA THR A 106 14.52 -12.34 3.75
C THR A 106 14.63 -11.47 5.01
N PRO A 107 13.56 -11.25 5.76
CA PRO A 107 13.62 -10.58 7.05
C PRO A 107 14.64 -11.19 8.04
N LYS A 108 14.98 -12.47 7.88
CA LYS A 108 15.99 -13.15 8.70
C LYS A 108 17.39 -12.53 8.54
N GLN A 109 17.75 -12.09 7.32
CA GLN A 109 19.02 -11.41 7.09
C GLN A 109 18.98 -9.98 7.64
N CYS A 110 17.88 -9.26 7.42
CA CYS A 110 17.70 -7.89 7.94
C CYS A 110 17.75 -7.84 9.48
N ALA A 111 17.15 -8.82 10.15
CA ALA A 111 17.08 -8.92 11.61
C ALA A 111 18.45 -9.09 12.29
N LYS A 112 19.52 -9.45 11.56
CA LYS A 112 20.87 -9.53 12.13
C LYS A 112 21.34 -8.17 12.65
N CYS A 113 20.93 -7.07 11.97
CA CYS A 113 21.29 -5.69 12.34
C CYS A 113 20.07 -4.87 12.76
N HIS A 114 18.85 -5.25 12.31
CA HIS A 114 17.59 -4.56 12.57
C HIS A 114 16.57 -5.43 13.33
N PRO A 115 16.93 -5.99 14.52
CA PRO A 115 16.06 -6.92 15.25
C PRO A 115 14.79 -6.24 15.79
N SER A 116 14.86 -4.96 16.12
CA SER A 116 13.73 -4.15 16.60
C SER A 116 12.67 -3.97 15.52
N GLU A 117 13.10 -3.55 14.34
CA GLU A 117 12.27 -3.31 13.17
C GLU A 117 11.62 -4.60 12.68
N ALA A 118 12.38 -5.68 12.60
CA ALA A 118 11.88 -7.01 12.24
C ALA A 118 10.82 -7.51 13.24
N ARG A 119 11.04 -7.31 14.56
CA ARG A 119 10.06 -7.67 15.59
C ARG A 119 8.78 -6.84 15.45
N GLN A 120 8.88 -5.52 15.31
CA GLN A 120 7.72 -4.64 15.13
C GLN A 120 6.93 -4.97 13.86
N PHE A 121 7.62 -5.25 12.76
CA PHE A 121 7.01 -5.71 11.52
C PHE A 121 6.25 -7.02 11.71
N ASN A 122 6.84 -8.01 12.36
CA ASN A 122 6.20 -9.29 12.63
C ASN A 122 4.96 -9.17 13.54
N HIS A 123 4.92 -8.16 14.41
CA HIS A 123 3.74 -7.86 15.22
C HIS A 123 2.65 -7.14 14.45
N SER A 124 2.98 -6.54 13.32
CA SER A 124 2.06 -5.69 12.55
C SER A 124 1.13 -6.49 11.64
N ARG A 125 0.11 -5.80 11.11
CA ARG A 125 -0.76 -6.38 10.09
C ARG A 125 -0.08 -6.53 8.71
N HIS A 126 1.07 -5.92 8.48
CA HIS A 126 1.91 -6.15 7.30
C HIS A 126 2.76 -7.44 7.41
N GLY A 127 2.90 -8.00 8.61
CA GLY A 127 3.46 -9.33 8.79
C GLY A 127 2.49 -10.43 8.31
N ALA A 128 2.45 -11.53 9.03
CA ALA A 128 1.60 -12.69 8.67
C ALA A 128 0.14 -12.34 8.30
N PRO A 129 -0.56 -11.42 9.01
CA PRO A 129 -1.95 -11.11 8.69
C PRO A 129 -2.20 -10.64 7.26
N ALA A 130 -1.21 -10.01 6.60
CA ALA A 130 -1.36 -9.58 5.21
C ALA A 130 -1.52 -10.78 4.26
N TRP A 131 -0.70 -11.82 4.41
CA TRP A 131 -0.80 -13.03 3.60
C TRP A 131 -1.99 -13.90 4.01
N MET A 132 -2.24 -14.01 5.31
CA MET A 132 -3.38 -14.75 5.84
C MET A 132 -4.73 -14.23 5.33
N ALA A 133 -4.81 -12.97 4.95
CA ALA A 133 -6.01 -12.41 4.31
C ALA A 133 -6.36 -13.08 2.98
N LEU A 134 -5.42 -13.78 2.34
CA LEU A 134 -5.63 -14.54 1.11
C LEU A 134 -5.84 -16.03 1.39
N THR A 135 -4.87 -16.68 2.01
CA THR A 135 -4.77 -18.14 2.12
C THR A 135 -5.05 -18.68 3.51
N GLY A 136 -5.37 -17.82 4.48
CA GLY A 136 -5.41 -18.25 5.87
C GLY A 136 -4.04 -18.75 6.34
N PHE A 137 -4.01 -19.90 7.00
CA PHE A 137 -2.77 -20.52 7.49
C PHE A 137 -2.19 -21.59 6.55
N GLU A 138 -2.71 -21.77 5.34
CA GLU A 138 -2.33 -22.90 4.48
C GLU A 138 -0.83 -22.92 4.14
N ASP A 139 -0.26 -21.77 3.81
CA ASP A 139 1.14 -21.67 3.38
C ASP A 139 2.15 -21.57 4.55
N PHE A 140 1.67 -21.57 5.79
CA PHE A 140 2.53 -21.42 6.96
C PHE A 140 2.96 -22.77 7.51
N SER A 141 4.25 -22.95 7.82
CA SER A 141 4.73 -24.12 8.56
C SER A 141 4.14 -24.16 9.98
N LYS A 142 4.30 -25.29 10.67
CA LYS A 142 3.83 -25.43 12.05
C LYS A 142 4.47 -24.39 12.97
N GLU A 143 5.77 -24.20 12.85
CA GLU A 143 6.56 -23.24 13.65
C GLU A 143 6.14 -21.80 13.36
N GLN A 144 5.87 -21.48 12.09
CA GLN A 144 5.36 -20.15 11.70
C GLN A 144 3.95 -19.90 12.25
N LYS A 145 3.07 -20.90 12.26
CA LYS A 145 1.73 -20.79 12.88
C LYS A 145 1.81 -20.56 14.39
N GLU A 146 2.67 -21.29 15.07
CA GLU A 146 2.93 -21.12 16.51
C GLU A 146 3.48 -19.71 16.79
N PHE A 147 4.46 -19.26 16.01
CA PHE A 147 5.02 -17.92 16.11
C PHE A 147 3.94 -16.83 15.93
N VAL A 148 3.10 -16.93 14.92
CA VAL A 148 2.01 -15.98 14.64
C VAL A 148 1.03 -15.93 15.80
N ASN A 149 0.60 -17.10 16.32
CA ASN A 149 -0.36 -17.17 17.43
C ASN A 149 0.17 -16.55 18.72
N GLN A 150 1.47 -16.65 18.96
CA GLN A 150 2.12 -16.13 20.16
C GLN A 150 2.48 -14.65 20.05
N ASN A 151 2.87 -14.17 18.87
CA ASN A 151 3.54 -12.87 18.70
C ASN A 151 2.68 -11.77 18.12
N ILE A 152 1.52 -12.07 17.47
CA ILE A 152 0.65 -11.01 16.97
C ILE A 152 -0.13 -10.41 18.14
N PRO A 153 0.05 -9.10 18.46
CA PRO A 153 -0.69 -8.44 19.52
C PRO A 153 -2.20 -8.46 19.24
N GLU A 154 -3.02 -8.50 20.30
CA GLU A 154 -4.48 -8.52 20.19
C GLU A 154 -5.00 -7.37 19.30
N ALA A 155 -4.43 -6.18 19.44
CA ALA A 155 -4.77 -5.02 18.62
C ALA A 155 -4.56 -5.21 17.10
N ASN A 156 -3.76 -6.17 16.69
CA ASN A 156 -3.46 -6.49 15.29
C ASN A 156 -4.14 -7.79 14.81
N ARG A 157 -4.92 -8.48 15.65
CA ARG A 157 -5.58 -9.74 15.28
C ARG A 157 -6.87 -9.47 14.50
N GLY A 158 -7.66 -8.60 14.70
CA GLY A 158 -8.91 -8.33 13.96
C GLY A 158 -10.04 -7.97 14.92
N PRO A 159 -11.24 -7.69 14.41
CA PRO A 159 -12.33 -7.12 15.21
C PRO A 159 -12.73 -7.93 16.45
N ASN A 160 -12.51 -9.23 16.44
CA ASN A 160 -12.89 -10.12 17.54
C ASN A 160 -11.67 -10.66 18.32
N GLY A 161 -10.51 -10.03 18.20
CA GLY A 161 -9.26 -10.53 18.77
C GLY A 161 -8.78 -11.86 18.16
N ILE A 162 -9.44 -12.32 17.10
CA ILE A 162 -9.15 -13.60 16.44
C ILE A 162 -8.35 -13.32 15.17
N ILE A 163 -7.26 -14.06 14.98
CA ILE A 163 -6.57 -14.09 13.71
C ILE A 163 -7.46 -14.89 12.75
N THR A 164 -8.01 -14.23 11.73
CA THR A 164 -8.86 -14.91 10.74
C THR A 164 -7.99 -15.88 9.94
N ALA A 165 -8.23 -17.16 10.12
CA ALA A 165 -7.49 -18.23 9.46
C ALA A 165 -8.25 -18.83 8.25
N THR A 166 -9.34 -18.20 7.83
CA THR A 166 -10.15 -18.65 6.70
C THR A 166 -9.62 -18.08 5.39
N ARG A 167 -9.52 -18.94 4.41
CA ARG A 167 -9.16 -18.61 3.04
C ARG A 167 -10.17 -17.63 2.43
N ASN A 168 -9.71 -16.69 1.63
CA ASN A 168 -10.55 -15.70 0.98
C ASN A 168 -11.27 -16.34 -0.23
N SER A 169 -12.60 -16.29 -0.24
CA SER A 169 -13.41 -16.89 -1.30
C SER A 169 -13.21 -16.23 -2.68
N LEU A 170 -12.92 -14.93 -2.74
CA LEU A 170 -12.61 -14.26 -4.01
C LEU A 170 -11.27 -14.75 -4.56
N PHE A 171 -10.27 -14.91 -3.69
CA PHE A 171 -8.97 -15.49 -4.06
C PHE A 171 -9.13 -16.90 -4.67
N ASP A 172 -10.04 -17.71 -4.13
CA ASP A 172 -10.34 -19.05 -4.68
C ASP A 172 -11.05 -18.99 -6.03
N ILE A 173 -11.97 -18.05 -6.21
CA ILE A 173 -12.73 -17.86 -7.47
C ILE A 173 -11.79 -17.42 -8.59
N GLU A 174 -10.90 -16.47 -8.32
CA GLU A 174 -9.93 -15.94 -9.30
C GLU A 174 -8.86 -16.98 -9.67
N GLY A 175 -8.44 -17.78 -8.70
CA GLY A 175 -7.52 -18.90 -8.90
C GLY A 175 -6.09 -18.52 -9.28
N PRO A 176 -5.24 -19.54 -9.57
CA PRO A 176 -3.79 -19.35 -9.75
C PRO A 176 -3.41 -18.60 -11.04
N SER A 177 -4.32 -18.44 -11.98
CA SER A 177 -4.07 -17.67 -13.22
C SER A 177 -4.04 -16.17 -12.98
N VAL A 178 -4.77 -15.68 -11.99
CA VAL A 178 -4.98 -14.24 -11.72
C VAL A 178 -4.24 -13.78 -10.47
N THR A 179 -4.35 -14.55 -9.38
CA THR A 179 -3.92 -14.13 -8.05
C THR A 179 -2.42 -13.78 -7.92
N PRO A 180 -1.45 -14.39 -8.66
CA PRO A 180 -0.04 -13.99 -8.60
C PRO A 180 0.20 -12.56 -9.09
N ALA A 181 -0.51 -12.14 -10.14
CA ALA A 181 -0.38 -10.79 -10.69
C ALA A 181 -1.27 -9.75 -9.97
N ALA A 182 -2.32 -10.20 -9.28
CA ALA A 182 -3.28 -9.38 -8.56
C ALA A 182 -3.03 -9.40 -7.05
N CYS A 183 -3.81 -10.18 -6.29
CA CYS A 183 -3.82 -10.18 -4.83
C CYS A 183 -2.42 -10.38 -4.21
N GLN A 184 -1.64 -11.31 -4.76
CA GLN A 184 -0.31 -11.64 -4.22
C GLN A 184 0.72 -10.54 -4.46
N SER A 185 0.53 -9.67 -5.46
CA SER A 185 1.42 -8.54 -5.71
C SER A 185 1.57 -7.67 -4.46
N CYS A 186 0.48 -7.37 -3.78
CA CYS A 186 0.46 -6.55 -2.58
C CYS A 186 0.63 -7.39 -1.29
N HIS A 187 -0.16 -8.46 -1.16
CA HIS A 187 -0.23 -9.26 0.06
C HIS A 187 1.03 -10.08 0.35
N SER A 188 1.92 -10.28 -0.64
CA SER A 188 3.24 -10.93 -0.44
C SER A 188 4.17 -10.16 0.51
N ILE A 189 3.80 -8.97 0.96
CA ILE A 189 4.49 -8.29 2.05
C ILE A 189 4.56 -9.15 3.32
N GLY A 190 3.52 -9.96 3.58
CA GLY A 190 3.42 -10.85 4.75
C GLY A 190 3.64 -12.35 4.45
N LYS A 191 4.11 -12.71 3.24
CA LYS A 191 4.27 -14.11 2.82
C LYS A 191 5.26 -14.86 3.71
N PRO A 192 4.96 -16.11 4.11
CA PRO A 192 5.92 -16.97 4.78
C PRO A 192 7.06 -17.39 3.83
N ASN A 193 8.29 -17.44 4.34
CA ASN A 193 9.49 -17.84 3.61
C ASN A 193 9.94 -19.24 4.03
N ALA A 194 10.59 -19.97 3.12
CA ALA A 194 11.07 -21.31 3.37
C ALA A 194 12.16 -21.40 4.47
N ASP A 195 12.84 -20.28 4.77
CA ASP A 195 13.83 -20.20 5.85
C ASP A 195 13.22 -19.97 7.25
N GLY A 196 11.91 -20.04 7.36
CA GLY A 196 11.12 -19.87 8.58
C GLY A 196 10.76 -18.42 8.90
N SER A 197 11.32 -17.43 8.20
CA SER A 197 10.94 -16.02 8.38
C SER A 197 9.58 -15.71 7.74
N ILE A 198 9.00 -14.57 8.12
CA ILE A 198 7.72 -14.10 7.57
C ILE A 198 7.91 -12.70 7.01
N GLY A 199 7.40 -12.49 5.80
CA GLY A 199 7.30 -11.19 5.18
C GLY A 199 8.45 -10.80 4.25
N ASN A 200 8.40 -9.54 3.80
CA ASN A 200 9.33 -9.00 2.81
C ASN A 200 9.58 -7.51 3.05
N CYS A 201 10.72 -7.17 3.66
CA CYS A 201 11.13 -5.80 3.93
C CYS A 201 11.31 -4.97 2.64
N ASN A 202 11.67 -5.66 1.53
CA ASN A 202 11.91 -4.99 0.24
C ASN A 202 10.62 -4.49 -0.45
N LYS A 203 9.45 -4.76 0.11
CA LYS A 203 8.20 -4.15 -0.37
C LYS A 203 8.14 -2.64 -0.09
N CYS A 204 8.85 -2.19 0.94
CA CYS A 204 8.97 -0.78 1.30
C CYS A 204 10.39 -0.26 1.06
N HIS A 205 11.41 -1.03 1.44
CA HIS A 205 12.82 -0.68 1.28
C HIS A 205 13.33 -1.19 -0.07
N LEU A 206 13.22 -0.34 -1.10
CA LEU A 206 13.59 -0.73 -2.46
C LEU A 206 15.09 -1.01 -2.57
N ARG A 207 15.39 -2.15 -3.18
CA ARG A 207 16.76 -2.60 -3.46
C ARG A 207 17.33 -1.79 -4.62
N HIS A 208 18.55 -1.41 -4.62
CA HIS A 208 19.61 -1.58 -3.61
C HIS A 208 19.95 -0.26 -2.94
N GLU A 209 19.20 0.80 -3.23
CA GLU A 209 19.42 2.14 -2.69
C GLU A 209 19.08 2.22 -1.19
N PHE A 210 18.03 1.51 -0.74
CA PHE A 210 17.56 1.52 0.66
C PHE A 210 17.43 2.93 1.23
N SER A 211 16.86 3.83 0.46
CA SER A 211 16.79 5.26 0.74
C SER A 211 15.73 5.60 1.79
N LEU A 212 16.07 6.46 2.74
CA LEU A 212 15.09 7.06 3.66
C LEU A 212 14.10 7.96 2.91
N ALA A 213 14.54 8.65 1.86
CA ALA A 213 13.70 9.46 1.02
C ALA A 213 12.59 8.64 0.37
N GLN A 214 12.92 7.47 -0.19
CA GLN A 214 11.94 6.58 -0.80
C GLN A 214 10.85 6.14 0.18
N VAL A 215 11.23 5.61 1.36
CA VAL A 215 10.26 5.06 2.32
C VAL A 215 9.41 6.11 3.01
N ARG A 216 9.76 7.39 2.91
CA ARG A 216 8.98 8.51 3.44
C ARG A 216 7.98 9.09 2.46
N LYS A 217 8.18 8.87 1.17
CA LYS A 217 7.28 9.34 0.11
C LYS A 217 6.00 8.50 0.06
N PRO A 218 4.85 9.11 -0.24
CA PRO A 218 3.55 8.41 -0.27
C PRO A 218 3.50 7.26 -1.26
N GLU A 219 4.21 7.35 -2.38
CA GLU A 219 4.23 6.38 -3.48
C GLU A 219 4.64 4.98 -3.02
N ILE A 220 5.47 4.88 -1.99
CA ILE A 220 5.85 3.58 -1.41
C ILE A 220 4.63 2.86 -0.81
N CYS A 221 3.75 3.59 -0.15
CA CYS A 221 2.52 3.05 0.40
C CYS A 221 1.48 2.83 -0.70
N GLY A 222 1.40 3.79 -1.64
CA GLY A 222 0.52 3.81 -2.78
C GLY A 222 0.68 2.64 -3.75
N GLN A 223 1.80 1.89 -3.73
CA GLN A 223 1.94 0.65 -4.50
C GLN A 223 0.89 -0.42 -4.16
N CYS A 224 0.35 -0.37 -2.95
CA CYS A 224 -0.62 -1.34 -2.44
C CYS A 224 -1.89 -0.68 -1.89
N HIS A 225 -1.77 0.54 -1.34
CA HIS A 225 -2.89 1.28 -0.75
C HIS A 225 -3.53 2.21 -1.78
N LEU A 226 -4.18 1.62 -2.78
CA LEU A 226 -4.85 2.30 -3.90
C LEU A 226 -6.06 1.49 -4.37
N GLY A 227 -6.86 2.10 -5.22
CA GLY A 227 -8.01 1.45 -5.87
C GLY A 227 -9.29 1.50 -5.06
N PRO A 228 -10.38 0.91 -5.57
CA PRO A 228 -11.72 1.20 -5.07
C PRO A 228 -11.99 0.70 -3.66
N ASP A 229 -11.27 -0.31 -3.19
CA ASP A 229 -11.54 -0.97 -1.89
C ASP A 229 -10.72 -0.38 -0.72
N HIS A 230 -9.62 0.32 -1.02
CA HIS A 230 -8.77 0.99 -0.02
C HIS A 230 -7.98 2.16 -0.63
N PRO A 231 -8.68 3.22 -1.09
CA PRO A 231 -8.16 4.32 -1.89
C PRO A 231 -7.37 5.33 -1.05
N GLN A 232 -6.43 4.87 -0.20
CA GLN A 232 -5.73 5.78 0.70
C GLN A 232 -4.77 6.71 -0.05
N MET A 233 -4.17 6.25 -1.16
CA MET A 233 -3.30 7.11 -1.98
C MET A 233 -4.11 8.23 -2.61
N GLU A 234 -5.21 7.89 -3.25
CA GLU A 234 -6.11 8.85 -3.90
C GLU A 234 -6.71 9.86 -2.91
N ILE A 235 -7.13 9.38 -1.73
CA ILE A 235 -7.61 10.25 -0.64
C ILE A 235 -6.50 11.20 -0.17
N TYR A 236 -5.27 10.70 -0.05
CA TYR A 236 -4.12 11.52 0.35
C TYR A 236 -3.83 12.59 -0.71
N ASP A 237 -3.79 12.22 -1.97
CA ASP A 237 -3.48 13.12 -3.09
C ASP A 237 -4.45 14.31 -3.19
N GLU A 238 -5.73 14.09 -2.88
CA GLU A 238 -6.76 15.14 -2.86
C GLU A 238 -6.84 15.90 -1.53
N SER A 239 -6.18 15.40 -0.48
CA SER A 239 -6.14 16.10 0.79
C SER A 239 -5.24 17.34 0.76
N ALA A 240 -5.46 18.29 1.68
CA ALA A 240 -4.57 19.45 1.81
C ALA A 240 -3.10 19.04 2.06
N HIS A 241 -2.85 17.91 2.73
CA HIS A 241 -1.51 17.39 2.94
C HIS A 241 -0.89 16.87 1.64
N GLY A 242 -1.65 16.14 0.83
CA GLY A 242 -1.20 15.65 -0.47
C GLY A 242 -0.93 16.78 -1.45
N VAL A 243 -1.81 17.79 -1.51
CA VAL A 243 -1.60 18.99 -2.34
C VAL A 243 -0.31 19.72 -1.94
N MET A 244 -0.01 19.84 -0.64
CA MET A 244 1.26 20.40 -0.19
C MET A 244 2.46 19.53 -0.60
N TYR A 245 2.34 18.22 -0.49
CA TYR A 245 3.37 17.30 -0.94
C TYR A 245 3.63 17.44 -2.46
N GLN A 246 2.59 17.41 -3.27
CA GLN A 246 2.70 17.52 -4.74
C GLN A 246 3.31 18.86 -5.19
N THR A 247 3.01 19.95 -4.49
CA THR A 247 3.46 21.30 -4.88
C THR A 247 4.81 21.70 -4.28
N GLN A 248 5.23 21.11 -3.17
CA GLN A 248 6.42 21.56 -2.42
C GLN A 248 7.34 20.41 -1.99
N GLY A 249 6.93 19.15 -2.15
CA GLY A 249 7.64 17.98 -1.62
C GLY A 249 9.09 17.85 -2.10
N GLU A 250 9.41 18.35 -3.29
CA GLU A 250 10.78 18.35 -3.80
C GLU A 250 11.76 19.14 -2.91
N LYS A 251 11.26 20.12 -2.17
CA LYS A 251 12.04 21.00 -1.30
C LYS A 251 12.21 20.44 0.11
N TRP A 252 11.56 19.34 0.45
CA TRP A 252 11.56 18.80 1.80
C TRP A 252 12.84 18.01 2.12
N ASN A 253 13.21 17.97 3.40
CA ASN A 253 14.40 17.24 3.87
C ASN A 253 14.08 15.75 4.08
N TRP A 254 13.98 15.01 3.00
CA TRP A 254 13.67 13.58 3.00
C TRP A 254 14.69 12.71 3.74
N ASN A 255 15.95 13.15 3.82
CA ASN A 255 17.06 12.40 4.37
C ASN A 255 17.37 12.71 5.84
N GLN A 256 16.50 13.48 6.52
CA GLN A 256 16.65 13.71 7.96
C GLN A 256 16.76 12.37 8.70
N LYS A 257 17.68 12.29 9.68
CA LYS A 257 17.92 11.07 10.47
C LYS A 257 16.62 10.56 11.12
N PRO A 258 16.43 9.23 11.26
CA PRO A 258 15.29 8.67 11.98
C PRO A 258 15.16 9.27 13.38
N GLY A 259 13.92 9.57 13.79
CA GLY A 259 13.63 10.17 15.09
C GLY A 259 13.97 11.67 15.22
N ARG A 260 14.41 12.32 14.14
CA ARG A 260 14.75 13.76 14.13
C ARG A 260 13.93 14.58 13.15
N LEU A 261 12.88 14.02 12.60
CA LEU A 261 11.97 14.76 11.73
C LEU A 261 11.22 15.86 12.49
N THR A 262 11.17 17.04 11.89
CA THR A 262 10.45 18.22 12.39
C THR A 262 9.51 18.78 11.31
N THR A 263 8.67 19.74 11.70
CA THR A 263 7.82 20.48 10.78
C THR A 263 8.59 21.37 9.79
N GLN A 264 9.87 21.65 10.06
CA GLN A 264 10.76 22.35 9.13
C GLN A 264 11.29 21.42 8.05
N ASP A 265 11.54 20.15 8.39
CA ASP A 265 11.96 19.13 7.41
C ASP A 265 10.82 18.75 6.49
N MET A 266 9.62 18.58 7.06
CA MET A 266 8.40 18.16 6.37
C MET A 266 7.21 19.03 6.82
N PRO A 267 6.92 20.12 6.10
CA PRO A 267 5.83 21.04 6.44
C PRO A 267 4.43 20.43 6.41
N ALA A 268 4.24 19.32 5.70
CA ALA A 268 3.04 18.50 5.78
C ALA A 268 3.41 17.01 5.95
N PRO A 269 2.57 16.23 6.64
CA PRO A 269 2.84 14.81 6.86
C PRO A 269 2.59 13.99 5.59
N THR A 270 3.35 12.92 5.43
CA THR A 270 3.07 11.83 4.49
C THR A 270 2.50 10.62 5.24
N CYS A 271 2.15 9.56 4.50
CA CYS A 271 1.73 8.28 5.10
C CYS A 271 2.73 7.81 6.16
N ALA A 272 4.02 7.82 5.82
CA ALA A 272 5.08 7.42 6.74
C ALA A 272 5.16 8.33 7.98
N THR A 273 4.97 9.64 7.84
CA THR A 273 4.99 10.58 8.97
C THR A 273 3.88 10.28 9.97
N CYS A 274 2.67 10.04 9.48
CA CYS A 274 1.53 9.70 10.32
C CYS A 274 1.66 8.32 10.97
N HIS A 275 2.06 7.29 10.21
CA HIS A 275 1.94 5.90 10.64
C HIS A 275 3.23 5.27 11.17
N MET A 276 4.41 5.72 10.77
CA MET A 276 5.65 4.99 11.03
C MET A 276 6.80 5.86 11.53
N SER A 277 7.04 7.01 10.92
CA SER A 277 8.21 7.84 11.23
C SER A 277 8.18 8.38 12.65
N GLY A 278 9.36 8.57 13.23
CA GLY A 278 9.51 9.37 14.46
C GLY A 278 9.25 10.84 14.14
N PHE A 279 8.23 11.42 14.80
CA PHE A 279 7.81 12.81 14.60
C PHE A 279 7.21 13.35 15.91
N GLY A 280 7.65 14.53 16.35
CA GLY A 280 7.27 15.05 17.64
C GLY A 280 7.63 14.10 18.78
N ASN A 281 6.65 13.73 19.60
CA ASN A 281 6.84 12.81 20.73
C ASN A 281 6.74 11.32 20.36
N GLN A 282 6.47 11.01 19.09
CA GLN A 282 6.33 9.63 18.64
C GLN A 282 7.63 9.10 18.07
N GLY A 283 8.07 7.95 18.55
CA GLY A 283 9.21 7.22 17.99
C GLY A 283 8.89 6.56 16.65
N THR A 284 9.93 6.17 15.90
CA THR A 284 9.78 5.34 14.68
C THR A 284 9.21 3.98 15.04
N THR A 285 8.27 3.48 14.24
CA THR A 285 7.69 2.14 14.38
C THR A 285 7.55 1.44 13.05
N HIS A 286 7.72 0.11 13.05
CA HIS A 286 7.39 -0.77 11.93
C HIS A 286 6.09 -1.56 12.18
N ASP A 287 5.41 -1.32 13.31
CA ASP A 287 4.01 -1.71 13.48
C ASP A 287 3.10 -0.60 12.95
N VAL A 288 2.67 -0.75 11.70
CA VAL A 288 1.75 0.18 11.03
C VAL A 288 0.39 0.31 11.73
N GLY A 289 0.07 -0.63 12.63
CA GLY A 289 -1.13 -0.61 13.45
C GLY A 289 -0.99 0.17 14.76
N HIS A 290 0.22 0.54 15.16
CA HIS A 290 0.51 1.14 16.46
C HIS A 290 -0.31 2.41 16.75
N ARG A 291 -0.47 3.27 15.76
CA ARG A 291 -1.19 4.57 15.87
C ARG A 291 -2.63 4.52 15.38
N LEU A 292 -3.22 3.32 15.21
CA LEU A 292 -4.59 3.15 14.74
C LEU A 292 -5.54 2.83 15.89
N SER A 293 -6.75 3.41 15.83
CA SER A 293 -7.78 3.25 16.85
C SER A 293 -8.93 2.33 16.44
N LYS A 294 -9.14 2.11 15.13
CA LYS A 294 -10.30 1.37 14.62
C LYS A 294 -9.92 0.34 13.56
N PHE A 295 -10.75 -0.69 13.41
CA PHE A 295 -10.68 -1.67 12.33
C PHE A 295 -11.47 -1.18 11.11
N LEU A 296 -10.97 -0.15 10.41
CA LEU A 296 -11.68 0.50 9.29
C LEU A 296 -11.88 -0.43 8.08
N PHE A 297 -11.02 -1.44 7.90
CA PHE A 297 -11.17 -2.44 6.84
C PHE A 297 -12.34 -3.41 7.06
N ALA A 298 -12.85 -3.53 8.28
CA ALA A 298 -14.00 -4.38 8.56
C ALA A 298 -15.28 -3.81 7.95
N ALA A 299 -16.21 -4.68 7.55
CA ALA A 299 -17.53 -4.28 7.06
C ALA A 299 -18.20 -3.35 8.09
N VAL A 300 -18.42 -3.84 9.30
CA VAL A 300 -18.83 -3.04 10.45
C VAL A 300 -17.57 -2.71 11.26
N THR A 301 -17.20 -1.46 11.27
CA THR A 301 -16.01 -0.96 11.98
C THR A 301 -16.23 -0.97 13.48
N THR A 302 -15.28 -1.53 14.21
CA THR A 302 -15.20 -1.53 15.67
C THR A 302 -13.94 -0.84 16.16
N ASN A 303 -13.87 -0.53 17.45
CA ASN A 303 -12.64 -0.08 18.09
C ASN A 303 -11.64 -1.24 18.16
N ARG A 304 -10.36 -0.89 18.08
CA ARG A 304 -9.26 -1.84 18.38
C ARG A 304 -9.15 -1.98 19.91
N PRO A 305 -8.61 -3.10 20.43
CA PRO A 305 -8.43 -3.27 21.87
C PRO A 305 -7.63 -2.14 22.54
N ASN A 306 -6.64 -1.59 21.83
CA ASN A 306 -5.81 -0.48 22.28
C ASN A 306 -6.24 0.90 21.71
N TYR A 307 -7.52 1.08 21.38
CA TYR A 307 -7.97 2.23 20.58
C TYR A 307 -7.63 3.59 21.20
N VAL A 308 -7.66 3.71 22.52
CA VAL A 308 -7.32 4.96 23.23
C VAL A 308 -5.86 5.32 22.95
N ASN A 309 -4.94 4.40 23.21
CA ASN A 309 -3.51 4.62 23.00
C ASN A 309 -3.18 4.89 21.53
N GLY A 310 -3.75 4.13 20.61
CA GLY A 310 -3.56 4.34 19.18
C GLY A 310 -4.08 5.70 18.70
N ARG A 311 -5.25 6.13 19.22
CA ARG A 311 -5.83 7.45 18.93
C ARG A 311 -4.95 8.59 19.45
N GLU A 312 -4.52 8.52 20.70
CA GLU A 312 -3.68 9.56 21.32
C GLU A 312 -2.29 9.62 20.66
N ALA A 313 -1.72 8.48 20.26
CA ALA A 313 -0.48 8.45 19.50
C ALA A 313 -0.64 9.16 18.14
N MET A 314 -1.74 8.93 17.41
CA MET A 314 -1.99 9.63 16.14
C MET A 314 -2.30 11.12 16.38
N LYS A 315 -3.12 11.46 17.37
CA LYS A 315 -3.41 12.87 17.72
C LYS A 315 -2.13 13.64 18.06
N SER A 316 -1.15 13.01 18.72
CA SER A 316 0.11 13.67 19.04
C SER A 316 0.93 14.03 17.80
N ILE A 317 0.82 13.24 16.72
CA ILE A 317 1.38 13.61 15.41
C ILE A 317 0.69 14.87 14.87
N CYS A 318 -0.65 14.85 14.83
CA CYS A 318 -1.45 15.99 14.34
C CYS A 318 -1.14 17.28 15.12
N SER A 319 -0.96 17.18 16.43
CA SER A 319 -0.76 18.32 17.33
C SER A 319 0.59 19.02 17.17
N ASN A 320 1.52 18.49 16.36
CA ASN A 320 2.73 19.23 15.99
C ASN A 320 2.42 20.42 15.06
N CYS A 321 1.26 20.42 14.39
CA CYS A 321 0.85 21.49 13.47
C CYS A 321 -0.54 22.06 13.79
N HIS A 322 -1.43 21.25 14.34
CA HIS A 322 -2.84 21.60 14.56
C HIS A 322 -3.18 21.78 16.05
N SER A 323 -4.12 22.68 16.35
CA SER A 323 -4.60 22.83 17.73
C SER A 323 -5.36 21.57 18.19
N PRO A 324 -5.31 21.23 19.50
CA PRO A 324 -6.07 20.10 20.04
C PRO A 324 -7.56 20.12 19.69
N LYS A 325 -8.20 21.29 19.76
CA LYS A 325 -9.61 21.46 19.40
C LYS A 325 -9.90 21.09 17.95
N PHE A 326 -9.01 21.46 17.02
CA PHE A 326 -9.14 21.05 15.61
C PHE A 326 -9.06 19.54 15.47
N VAL A 327 -8.08 18.91 16.11
CA VAL A 327 -7.85 17.46 16.06
C VAL A 327 -9.04 16.69 16.66
N ASP A 328 -9.55 17.14 17.82
CA ASP A 328 -10.73 16.53 18.47
C ASP A 328 -11.99 16.63 17.58
N ASN A 329 -12.20 17.77 16.97
CA ASN A 329 -13.32 17.97 16.03
C ASN A 329 -13.21 17.04 14.80
N LEU A 330 -11.99 16.85 14.27
CA LEU A 330 -11.75 15.91 13.19
C LEU A 330 -12.18 14.49 13.56
N TYR A 331 -11.70 14.01 14.70
CA TYR A 331 -12.04 12.66 15.17
C TYR A 331 -13.53 12.50 15.46
N SER A 332 -14.18 13.51 16.02
CA SER A 332 -15.64 13.50 16.26
C SER A 332 -16.42 13.35 14.93
N LYS A 333 -16.04 14.11 13.91
CA LYS A 333 -16.65 14.01 12.57
C LYS A 333 -16.41 12.64 11.93
N ALA A 334 -15.18 12.14 11.98
CA ALA A 334 -14.82 10.84 11.43
C ALA A 334 -15.55 9.68 12.14
N ASP A 335 -15.70 9.75 13.47
CA ASP A 335 -16.48 8.79 14.24
C ASP A 335 -17.97 8.83 13.84
N SER A 336 -18.52 10.02 13.58
CA SER A 336 -19.92 10.19 13.11
C SER A 336 -20.13 9.57 11.73
N VAL A 337 -19.24 9.83 10.77
CA VAL A 337 -19.27 9.20 9.45
C VAL A 337 -19.18 7.68 9.56
N THR A 338 -18.25 7.17 10.38
CA THR A 338 -18.11 5.73 10.61
C THR A 338 -19.36 5.10 11.18
N SER A 339 -19.99 5.76 12.15
CA SER A 339 -21.28 5.30 12.73
C SER A 339 -22.39 5.28 11.68
N PHE A 340 -22.48 6.30 10.83
CA PHE A 340 -23.44 6.36 9.74
C PHE A 340 -23.25 5.19 8.76
N VAL A 341 -22.01 4.96 8.31
CA VAL A 341 -21.66 3.86 7.38
C VAL A 341 -21.99 2.52 8.00
N ASN A 342 -21.58 2.28 9.26
CA ASN A 342 -21.84 1.03 9.97
C ASN A 342 -23.34 0.67 9.98
N LYS A 343 -24.23 1.64 10.22
CA LYS A 343 -25.68 1.43 10.20
C LYS A 343 -26.16 0.96 8.82
N ARG A 344 -25.65 1.53 7.74
CA ARG A 344 -26.06 1.20 6.35
C ARG A 344 -25.51 -0.15 5.91
N VAL A 345 -24.26 -0.43 6.26
CA VAL A 345 -23.65 -1.74 6.00
C VAL A 345 -24.38 -2.84 6.75
N LYS A 346 -24.71 -2.63 8.03
CA LYS A 346 -25.50 -3.60 8.80
C LYS A 346 -26.86 -3.84 8.18
N GLU A 347 -27.56 -2.80 7.75
CA GLU A 347 -28.86 -2.90 7.08
C GLU A 347 -28.78 -3.78 5.81
N ALA A 348 -27.75 -3.58 4.99
CA ALA A 348 -27.50 -4.42 3.80
C ALA A 348 -27.20 -5.87 4.19
N SER A 349 -26.35 -6.09 5.21
CA SER A 349 -26.03 -7.42 5.71
C SER A 349 -27.26 -8.17 6.22
N ASP A 350 -28.12 -7.48 7.01
CA ASP A 350 -29.35 -8.08 7.54
C ASP A 350 -30.34 -8.50 6.42
N ILE A 351 -30.37 -7.73 5.33
CA ILE A 351 -31.16 -8.09 4.12
C ILE A 351 -30.63 -9.38 3.49
N ILE A 352 -29.32 -9.49 3.27
CA ILE A 352 -28.69 -10.67 2.68
C ILE A 352 -28.87 -11.89 3.57
N GLU A 353 -28.63 -11.75 4.89
CA GLU A 353 -28.83 -12.84 5.85
C GLU A 353 -30.28 -13.32 5.87
N GLY A 354 -31.25 -12.39 5.78
CA GLY A 354 -32.66 -12.72 5.65
C GLY A 354 -32.98 -13.53 4.39
N LEU A 355 -32.47 -13.14 3.23
CA LEU A 355 -32.68 -13.87 1.98
C LEU A 355 -32.05 -15.27 2.02
N VAL A 356 -30.89 -15.42 2.65
CA VAL A 356 -30.24 -16.74 2.86
C VAL A 356 -31.08 -17.61 3.79
N LYS A 357 -31.58 -17.04 4.90
CA LYS A 357 -32.42 -17.75 5.88
C LYS A 357 -33.73 -18.24 5.27
N ASP A 358 -34.33 -17.43 4.41
CA ASP A 358 -35.56 -17.73 3.70
C ASP A 358 -35.35 -18.70 2.52
N GLY A 359 -34.12 -19.15 2.24
CA GLY A 359 -33.78 -20.04 1.15
C GLY A 359 -33.89 -19.42 -0.25
N ILE A 360 -34.01 -18.09 -0.34
CA ILE A 360 -34.16 -17.35 -1.60
C ILE A 360 -32.84 -17.25 -2.36
N ILE A 361 -31.73 -17.08 -1.64
CA ILE A 361 -30.39 -17.11 -2.18
C ILE A 361 -29.51 -18.09 -1.40
N THR A 362 -28.43 -18.55 -2.04
CA THR A 362 -27.50 -19.48 -1.38
C THR A 362 -26.53 -18.71 -0.46
N LYS A 363 -25.99 -19.39 0.55
CA LYS A 363 -24.93 -18.86 1.43
C LYS A 363 -23.57 -18.75 0.70
N LYS A 364 -23.43 -19.34 -0.49
CA LYS A 364 -22.16 -19.31 -1.24
C LYS A 364 -21.81 -17.87 -1.62
N PRO A 365 -20.63 -17.36 -1.24
CA PRO A 365 -20.20 -16.01 -1.61
C PRO A 365 -20.21 -15.80 -3.12
N PHE A 366 -20.58 -14.61 -3.56
CA PHE A 366 -20.60 -14.20 -4.97
C PHE A 366 -21.41 -15.10 -5.92
N ALA A 367 -22.41 -15.82 -5.41
CA ALA A 367 -23.28 -16.71 -6.23
C ALA A 367 -24.49 -15.97 -6.84
N SER A 368 -24.76 -14.74 -6.48
CA SER A 368 -25.88 -13.94 -6.98
C SER A 368 -25.46 -12.47 -7.12
N GLN A 369 -26.14 -11.74 -8.02
CA GLN A 369 -25.86 -10.30 -8.21
C GLN A 369 -26.01 -9.49 -6.92
N ILE A 370 -27.05 -9.75 -6.15
CA ILE A 370 -27.27 -9.02 -4.89
C ILE A 370 -26.15 -9.25 -3.86
N SER A 371 -25.42 -10.39 -3.94
CA SER A 371 -24.26 -10.65 -3.10
C SER A 371 -23.06 -9.77 -3.49
N PHE A 372 -22.84 -9.54 -4.78
CA PHE A 372 -21.85 -8.58 -5.28
C PHE A 372 -22.26 -7.15 -4.86
N ASP A 373 -23.51 -6.78 -5.06
CA ASP A 373 -23.99 -5.44 -4.74
C ASP A 373 -23.85 -5.11 -3.24
N ALA A 374 -24.11 -6.07 -2.37
CA ALA A 374 -23.90 -5.93 -0.93
C ALA A 374 -22.41 -5.90 -0.55
N PHE A 375 -21.56 -6.62 -1.30
CA PHE A 375 -20.11 -6.57 -1.13
C PHE A 375 -19.55 -5.20 -1.52
N ASP A 376 -19.88 -4.67 -2.69
CA ASP A 376 -19.46 -3.36 -3.16
C ASP A 376 -19.85 -2.24 -2.20
N LEU A 377 -21.06 -2.33 -1.62
CA LEU A 377 -21.59 -1.37 -0.66
C LEU A 377 -20.65 -1.15 0.52
N TRP A 378 -20.14 -2.22 1.13
CA TRP A 378 -19.27 -2.09 2.30
C TRP A 378 -17.77 -2.06 1.93
N HIS A 379 -17.38 -2.84 0.90
CA HIS A 379 -15.99 -3.06 0.56
C HIS A 379 -15.38 -1.88 -0.19
N TYR A 380 -16.15 -1.27 -1.09
CA TYR A 380 -15.71 -0.08 -1.82
C TYR A 380 -16.21 1.20 -1.15
N TYR A 381 -17.50 1.45 -1.21
CA TYR A 381 -18.07 2.74 -0.80
C TYR A 381 -17.98 2.98 0.70
N GLY A 382 -18.29 1.96 1.50
CA GLY A 382 -18.21 2.06 2.96
C GLY A 382 -16.78 2.29 3.45
N ARG A 383 -15.78 1.61 2.84
CA ARG A 383 -14.36 1.82 3.18
C ARG A 383 -13.89 3.20 2.75
N SER A 384 -14.16 3.63 1.51
CA SER A 384 -13.81 4.97 1.01
C SER A 384 -14.29 6.07 1.95
N ALA A 385 -15.57 6.06 2.33
CA ALA A 385 -16.13 7.05 3.27
C ALA A 385 -15.39 7.05 4.62
N LYS A 386 -15.13 5.88 5.19
CA LYS A 386 -14.49 5.75 6.50
C LYS A 386 -13.02 6.19 6.47
N PHE A 387 -12.25 5.74 5.49
CA PHE A 387 -10.85 6.17 5.34
C PHE A 387 -10.75 7.67 5.12
N ALA A 388 -11.53 8.19 4.18
CA ALA A 388 -11.50 9.60 3.84
C ALA A 388 -11.91 10.51 5.01
N ALA A 389 -12.83 10.08 5.86
CA ALA A 389 -13.21 10.83 7.05
C ALA A 389 -12.04 11.02 8.03
N TYR A 390 -11.19 9.99 8.22
CA TYR A 390 -10.00 10.09 9.08
C TYR A 390 -8.80 10.75 8.37
N MET A 391 -8.75 10.70 7.04
CA MET A 391 -7.66 11.26 6.23
C MET A 391 -7.98 12.64 5.65
N GLN A 392 -9.16 13.19 5.94
CA GLN A 392 -9.64 14.51 5.53
C GLN A 392 -9.77 14.67 4.00
N GLY A 393 -10.26 13.64 3.32
CA GLY A 393 -10.63 13.66 1.90
C GLY A 393 -12.15 13.85 1.71
N PRO A 394 -12.69 15.09 1.71
CA PRO A 394 -14.15 15.33 1.70
C PRO A 394 -14.84 14.80 0.45
N ASP A 395 -14.19 14.80 -0.70
CA ASP A 395 -14.71 14.25 -1.94
C ASP A 395 -14.92 12.74 -1.82
N TYR A 396 -13.92 12.04 -1.30
CA TYR A 396 -14.01 10.59 -1.04
C TYR A 396 -15.02 10.25 0.07
N VAL A 397 -15.25 11.14 1.05
CA VAL A 397 -16.36 10.94 1.99
C VAL A 397 -17.69 10.99 1.24
N GLN A 398 -17.91 12.00 0.38
CA GLN A 398 -19.20 12.28 -0.23
C GLN A 398 -19.41 11.49 -1.53
N TRP A 399 -18.61 11.77 -2.56
CA TRP A 399 -18.91 11.32 -3.92
C TRP A 399 -18.38 9.93 -4.26
N HIS A 400 -17.30 9.50 -3.61
CA HIS A 400 -16.76 8.16 -3.71
C HIS A 400 -17.20 7.24 -2.56
N GLY A 401 -17.86 7.78 -1.53
CA GLY A 401 -18.27 7.08 -0.32
C GLY A 401 -19.78 7.10 -0.09
N ILE A 402 -20.29 8.12 0.60
CA ILE A 402 -21.69 8.15 1.12
C ILE A 402 -22.71 8.11 -0.01
N TYR A 403 -22.56 8.91 -1.07
CA TYR A 403 -23.55 8.96 -2.15
C TYR A 403 -23.70 7.59 -2.86
N PRO A 404 -22.63 6.96 -3.37
CA PRO A 404 -22.77 5.64 -3.98
C PRO A 404 -23.17 4.54 -2.99
N LEU A 405 -22.78 4.63 -1.71
CA LEU A 405 -23.24 3.70 -0.67
C LEU A 405 -24.76 3.74 -0.50
N LEU A 406 -25.36 4.93 -0.46
CA LEU A 406 -26.82 5.07 -0.35
C LEU A 406 -27.54 4.56 -1.61
N LYS A 407 -27.01 4.86 -2.79
CA LYS A 407 -27.50 4.37 -4.07
C LYS A 407 -27.49 2.84 -4.12
N GLN A 408 -26.36 2.25 -3.70
CA GLN A 408 -26.19 0.79 -3.67
C GLN A 408 -27.11 0.13 -2.64
N LEU A 409 -27.31 0.76 -1.47
CA LEU A 409 -28.27 0.27 -0.47
C LEU A 409 -29.70 0.22 -1.01
N ASN A 410 -30.13 1.26 -1.72
CA ASN A 410 -31.44 1.26 -2.35
C ASN A 410 -31.58 0.14 -3.39
N LYS A 411 -30.55 -0.07 -4.22
CA LYS A 411 -30.52 -1.19 -5.17
C LYS A 411 -30.67 -2.53 -4.45
N VAL A 412 -29.92 -2.79 -3.39
CA VAL A 412 -30.02 -4.02 -2.58
C VAL A 412 -31.44 -4.22 -2.04
N LYS A 413 -32.09 -3.14 -1.56
CA LYS A 413 -33.50 -3.21 -1.06
C LYS A 413 -34.47 -3.57 -2.15
N GLU A 414 -34.39 -2.94 -3.33
CA GLU A 414 -35.26 -3.19 -4.47
C GLU A 414 -35.09 -4.62 -5.01
N ASP A 415 -33.86 -5.07 -5.18
CA ASP A 415 -33.54 -6.42 -5.63
C ASP A 415 -34.02 -7.49 -4.63
N ALA A 416 -33.83 -7.24 -3.33
CA ALA A 416 -34.33 -8.13 -2.29
C ALA A 416 -35.86 -8.24 -2.28
N LYS A 417 -36.58 -7.13 -2.52
CA LYS A 417 -38.02 -7.13 -2.66
C LYS A 417 -38.46 -7.97 -3.87
N LYS A 418 -37.86 -7.74 -5.01
CA LYS A 418 -38.14 -8.47 -6.25
C LYS A 418 -37.91 -9.98 -6.06
N LEU A 419 -36.80 -10.38 -5.48
CA LEU A 419 -36.47 -11.78 -5.21
C LEU A 419 -37.51 -12.46 -4.28
N ARG A 420 -37.96 -11.78 -3.24
CA ARG A 420 -39.03 -12.28 -2.34
C ARG A 420 -40.36 -12.42 -3.05
N ASP A 421 -40.73 -11.48 -3.92
CA ASP A 421 -41.99 -11.52 -4.67
C ASP A 421 -41.98 -12.64 -5.72
N GLU A 422 -40.83 -12.89 -6.41
CA GLU A 422 -40.67 -14.01 -7.33
C GLU A 422 -40.73 -15.35 -6.59
N HIS A 423 -40.10 -15.47 -5.43
CA HIS A 423 -40.16 -16.68 -4.62
C HIS A 423 -41.59 -17.01 -4.15
N ARG A 424 -42.37 -16.01 -3.73
CA ARG A 424 -43.76 -16.18 -3.35
C ARG A 424 -44.66 -16.64 -4.50
N LYS A 425 -44.34 -16.25 -5.73
CA LYS A 425 -45.10 -16.64 -6.92
C LYS A 425 -44.69 -18.01 -7.47
N GLY A 426 -43.75 -18.71 -6.84
CA GLY A 426 -43.26 -20.01 -7.28
C GLY A 426 -42.46 -19.97 -8.59
N VAL A 427 -41.91 -18.81 -8.96
CA VAL A 427 -41.12 -18.62 -10.20
C VAL A 427 -39.66 -19.08 -10.01
N ARG A 428 -39.29 -19.47 -8.79
CA ARG A 428 -37.98 -20.01 -8.44
C ARG A 428 -38.08 -21.26 -7.60
#